data_db695889c6e105614ce90cd4e5951158
#
_entry.id   db695889c6e105614ce90cd4e5951158
#
_cell.length_a   1.000
_cell.length_b   1.000
_cell.length_c   1.000
_cell.angle_alpha   90.00
_cell.angle_beta   90.00
_cell.angle_gamma   90.00
#
_symmetry.space_group_name_H-M   'P 1'
#
loop_
_entity.id
_entity.type
_entity.pdbx_description
1 polymer ?
#
loop_
_entity_poly.entity_id
_entity_poly.type
_entity_poly.pdbx_seq_one_letter_code
_entity_poly.pdbx_strand_id
1 'polypeptide(L)'
;MTLTRRRFLTGAAALGAAAFGAAACTSPTTANPGRITLWYTSNGLSEQVLGEAVRRFAADKLTPSQVSGELEQRLLAALAGEAYLPDITMLGDDIASYFADTEHFVDLNTLGAAEAKPEYLPWKWQAGASPDGFQLGFPIDVGPAALYYRHDLFAQAGLPSEPDDVAAAVPTWDDYFDFGVRAQKKLPGRYLITDTKTVFTYSLAQEPRKYFDRDNHYLDDQSQVRRAWDRAVKAFRLGLTAGYAGSQSQNGESIDRHAAWNSGKELSFVNASWISGELKQSAPGTSGKWRVCRAPGGAGNQGGSFLAITKYCPDPHAAFEIVKWLQSPANQPQNYLELGLFPPSPSVYTDPRLLAPEPFFGGQATMEVFSKTAREVQSVYFSPWDITISDTYTDALTTVESAGKDPEQAWNDARASVERLLRRQGVLS
;
A
#
# COMPACT_ATOMS: atom_id res chain seq x y z
N MET A 1 42.35 40.81 -8.44
CA MET A 1 42.74 40.76 -9.87
C MET A 1 41.55 40.29 -10.67
N THR A 2 40.92 41.23 -11.30
CA THR A 2 39.80 41.16 -12.25
C THR A 2 40.26 40.59 -13.57
N LEU A 3 39.48 39.72 -14.23
CA LEU A 3 39.44 39.65 -15.68
C LEU A 3 38.11 39.05 -16.17
N THR A 4 37.26 39.92 -16.58
CA THR A 4 36.16 39.84 -17.58
C THR A 4 36.72 39.52 -18.94
N ARG A 5 36.03 38.66 -19.74
CA ARG A 5 36.02 38.84 -21.21
C ARG A 5 34.79 38.25 -21.88
N ARG A 6 34.00 39.18 -22.34
CA ARG A 6 33.07 39.12 -23.48
C ARG A 6 33.84 39.04 -24.80
N ARG A 7 33.10 38.57 -25.82
CA ARG A 7 33.25 38.73 -27.27
C ARG A 7 34.03 37.64 -28.03
N PHE A 8 33.26 36.88 -28.83
CA PHE A 8 33.48 36.90 -30.26
C PHE A 8 32.16 36.65 -30.99
N LEU A 9 31.76 37.67 -31.73
CA LEU A 9 30.70 37.70 -32.75
C LEU A 9 31.36 37.62 -34.13
N THR A 10 30.56 37.13 -35.06
CA THR A 10 30.55 37.34 -36.49
C THR A 10 31.21 36.31 -37.41
N GLY A 11 30.34 35.77 -38.26
CA GLY A 11 30.58 35.58 -39.66
C GLY A 11 30.18 34.26 -40.28
N ALA A 12 28.98 34.15 -40.86
CA ALA A 12 28.75 33.88 -42.28
C ALA A 12 27.33 33.41 -42.54
N ALA A 13 26.57 34.25 -43.22
CA ALA A 13 25.31 33.88 -43.85
C ALA A 13 25.61 33.09 -45.13
N ALA A 14 24.94 31.95 -45.31
CA ALA A 14 24.77 31.34 -46.65
C ALA A 14 23.39 30.65 -46.68
N LEU A 15 22.61 31.08 -47.63
CA LEU A 15 21.30 30.63 -48.06
C LEU A 15 21.16 29.12 -48.17
N GLY A 16 20.08 28.58 -47.63
CA GLY A 16 19.56 27.26 -47.89
C GLY A 16 18.09 27.22 -47.58
N ALA A 17 17.22 27.66 -48.51
CA ALA A 17 15.80 27.41 -48.45
C ALA A 17 15.57 25.92 -48.66
N ALA A 18 15.15 25.21 -47.60
CA ALA A 18 14.66 23.86 -47.72
C ALA A 18 13.40 23.73 -46.86
N ALA A 19 12.29 23.56 -47.55
CA ALA A 19 11.05 22.88 -47.19
C ALA A 19 10.73 22.83 -45.69
N PHE A 20 9.84 23.72 -45.23
CA PHE A 20 9.00 23.44 -44.05
C PHE A 20 8.06 22.30 -44.44
N GLY A 21 8.55 21.05 -44.26
CA GLY A 21 7.71 19.91 -44.07
C GLY A 21 6.92 20.15 -42.78
N ALA A 22 5.60 20.18 -42.88
CA ALA A 22 4.70 20.14 -41.76
C ALA A 22 5.12 18.92 -40.93
N ALA A 23 5.86 19.17 -39.85
CA ALA A 23 5.96 18.21 -38.75
C ALA A 23 4.52 18.10 -38.24
N ALA A 24 3.81 17.06 -38.69
CA ALA A 24 2.64 16.56 -38.00
C ALA A 24 3.06 16.45 -36.56
N CYS A 25 2.41 17.17 -35.68
CA CYS A 25 2.43 16.90 -34.24
C CYS A 25 1.94 15.47 -34.11
N THR A 26 2.85 14.50 -34.17
CA THR A 26 2.57 13.17 -33.69
C THR A 26 2.38 13.35 -32.21
N SER A 27 1.14 13.23 -31.76
CA SER A 27 0.83 13.08 -30.35
C SER A 27 1.86 12.12 -29.79
N PRO A 28 2.46 12.41 -28.61
CA PRO A 28 3.38 11.50 -27.95
C PRO A 28 2.58 10.29 -27.46
N THR A 29 2.28 9.42 -28.40
CA THR A 29 1.52 8.20 -28.16
C THR A 29 2.45 7.14 -27.56
N THR A 30 1.88 6.38 -26.64
CA THR A 30 2.33 5.06 -26.24
C THR A 30 2.99 4.36 -27.43
N ALA A 31 4.19 3.92 -27.21
CA ALA A 31 5.08 3.56 -28.28
C ALA A 31 4.72 2.27 -28.96
N ASN A 32 3.95 2.03 -29.79
CA ASN A 32 3.74 0.96 -30.77
C ASN A 32 2.26 0.63 -31.01
N PRO A 33 1.67 1.12 -32.13
CA PRO A 33 0.38 0.67 -32.60
C PRO A 33 0.38 -0.87 -32.74
N GLY A 34 -0.61 -1.52 -32.14
CA GLY A 34 -0.76 -2.97 -32.15
C GLY A 34 0.01 -3.73 -31.06
N ARG A 35 0.36 -3.08 -29.95
CA ARG A 35 0.93 -3.68 -28.73
C ARG A 35 0.25 -3.05 -27.53
N ILE A 36 -0.07 -3.86 -26.50
CA ILE A 36 -0.58 -3.38 -25.21
C ILE A 36 0.54 -3.46 -24.17
N THR A 37 0.89 -2.32 -23.59
CA THR A 37 1.93 -2.20 -22.56
C THR A 37 1.29 -2.22 -21.18
N LEU A 38 1.95 -2.87 -20.22
CA LEU A 38 1.53 -2.93 -18.82
C LEU A 38 2.70 -2.53 -17.93
N TRP A 39 2.52 -1.48 -17.11
CA TRP A 39 3.48 -1.12 -16.06
C TRP A 39 3.04 -1.68 -14.70
N TYR A 40 3.97 -2.32 -14.00
CA TYR A 40 3.75 -2.87 -12.67
C TYR A 40 5.02 -2.78 -11.82
N THR A 41 4.88 -2.86 -10.49
CA THR A 41 6.00 -2.87 -9.54
C THR A 41 6.52 -4.30 -9.33
N SER A 42 7.74 -4.44 -8.81
CA SER A 42 8.19 -5.72 -8.26
C SER A 42 7.17 -6.20 -7.22
N ASN A 43 6.85 -7.49 -7.22
CA ASN A 43 5.85 -8.10 -6.36
C ASN A 43 4.41 -7.59 -6.55
N GLY A 44 4.11 -6.83 -7.61
CA GLY A 44 2.76 -6.33 -7.88
C GLY A 44 1.85 -7.30 -8.63
N LEU A 45 2.44 -8.22 -9.41
CA LEU A 45 1.74 -9.26 -10.18
C LEU A 45 2.59 -10.53 -10.23
N SER A 46 1.95 -11.71 -10.17
CA SER A 46 2.63 -13.00 -10.28
C SER A 46 3.30 -13.16 -11.65
N GLU A 47 4.57 -13.51 -11.65
CA GLU A 47 5.33 -13.77 -12.89
C GLU A 47 4.76 -14.97 -13.66
N GLN A 48 4.24 -15.98 -12.96
CA GLN A 48 3.56 -17.09 -13.59
C GLN A 48 2.29 -16.64 -14.33
N VAL A 49 1.42 -15.87 -13.66
CA VAL A 49 0.18 -15.35 -14.25
C VAL A 49 0.49 -14.39 -15.40
N LEU A 50 1.49 -13.52 -15.25
CA LEU A 50 1.93 -12.65 -16.35
C LEU A 50 2.44 -13.43 -17.56
N GLY A 51 3.25 -14.48 -17.34
CA GLY A 51 3.74 -15.33 -18.42
C GLY A 51 2.61 -16.06 -19.15
N GLU A 52 1.56 -16.46 -18.45
CA GLU A 52 0.35 -17.04 -19.06
C GLU A 52 -0.46 -15.98 -19.83
N ALA A 53 -0.58 -14.76 -19.28
CA ALA A 53 -1.24 -13.64 -19.97
C ALA A 53 -0.56 -13.31 -21.29
N VAL A 54 0.78 -13.21 -21.31
CA VAL A 54 1.54 -12.96 -22.55
C VAL A 54 1.27 -14.02 -23.63
N ARG A 55 1.16 -15.29 -23.25
CA ARG A 55 0.81 -16.36 -24.18
C ARG A 55 -0.64 -16.28 -24.65
N ARG A 56 -1.57 -16.03 -23.72
CA ARG A 56 -3.00 -15.96 -24.00
C ARG A 56 -3.36 -14.80 -24.92
N PHE A 57 -2.78 -13.64 -24.65
CA PHE A 57 -3.01 -12.39 -25.38
C PHE A 57 -1.88 -12.07 -26.38
N ALA A 58 -1.34 -13.12 -27.02
CA ALA A 58 -0.26 -12.97 -28.00
C ALA A 58 -0.69 -12.15 -29.24
N ALA A 59 -1.98 -12.20 -29.62
CA ALA A 59 -2.54 -11.38 -30.71
C ALA A 59 -2.47 -9.88 -30.38
N ASP A 60 -2.68 -9.51 -29.12
CA ASP A 60 -2.66 -8.13 -28.62
C ASP A 60 -1.23 -7.68 -28.26
N LYS A 61 -0.26 -8.60 -28.42
CA LYS A 61 1.17 -8.36 -28.11
C LYS A 61 1.37 -7.73 -26.74
N LEU A 62 0.73 -8.30 -25.69
CA LEU A 62 0.91 -7.85 -24.32
C LEU A 62 2.38 -7.79 -23.94
N THR A 63 2.82 -6.64 -23.45
CA THR A 63 4.21 -6.38 -23.08
C THR A 63 4.26 -5.83 -21.65
N PRO A 64 4.40 -6.70 -20.64
CA PRO A 64 4.63 -6.28 -19.27
C PRO A 64 6.00 -5.62 -19.12
N SER A 65 6.05 -4.54 -18.36
CA SER A 65 7.27 -3.82 -17.99
C SER A 65 7.29 -3.62 -16.49
N GLN A 66 8.17 -4.30 -15.80
CA GLN A 66 8.42 -4.03 -14.39
C GLN A 66 9.15 -2.70 -14.27
N VAL A 67 8.55 -1.77 -13.52
CA VAL A 67 9.12 -0.46 -13.23
C VAL A 67 9.90 -0.58 -11.92
N SER A 68 11.21 -0.45 -12.01
CA SER A 68 12.08 -0.36 -10.83
C SER A 68 12.02 1.04 -10.23
N GLY A 69 11.91 1.15 -8.91
CA GLY A 69 11.75 2.40 -8.19
C GLY A 69 10.29 2.81 -8.04
N GLU A 70 10.03 4.10 -7.94
CA GLU A 70 8.70 4.62 -7.65
C GLU A 70 7.85 4.73 -8.93
N LEU A 71 7.01 3.73 -9.16
CA LEU A 71 6.08 3.69 -10.29
C LEU A 71 5.18 4.94 -10.31
N GLU A 72 4.69 5.36 -9.13
CA GLU A 72 3.87 6.55 -8.97
C GLU A 72 4.53 7.80 -9.54
N GLN A 73 5.76 8.12 -9.12
CA GLN A 73 6.48 9.30 -9.60
C GLN A 73 6.70 9.26 -11.12
N ARG A 74 7.01 8.08 -11.64
CA ARG A 74 7.19 7.88 -13.07
C ARG A 74 5.89 8.08 -13.83
N LEU A 75 4.78 7.57 -13.30
CA LEU A 75 3.46 7.73 -13.90
C LEU A 75 3.03 9.19 -13.87
N LEU A 76 3.16 9.88 -12.74
CA LEU A 76 2.83 11.31 -12.62
C LEU A 76 3.65 12.17 -13.59
N ALA A 77 4.95 11.90 -13.74
CA ALA A 77 5.79 12.59 -14.71
C ALA A 77 5.36 12.32 -16.17
N ALA A 78 4.95 11.09 -16.47
CA ALA A 78 4.46 10.70 -17.80
C ALA A 78 3.10 11.35 -18.10
N LEU A 79 2.19 11.42 -17.12
CA LEU A 79 0.89 12.11 -17.23
C LEU A 79 1.09 13.60 -17.47
N ALA A 80 1.93 14.26 -16.67
CA ALA A 80 2.22 15.70 -16.83
C ALA A 80 2.88 16.03 -18.18
N GLY A 81 3.67 15.11 -18.72
CA GLY A 81 4.33 15.26 -20.02
C GLY A 81 3.52 14.75 -21.21
N GLU A 82 2.41 14.09 -20.96
CA GLU A 82 1.60 13.34 -21.95
C GLU A 82 2.47 12.44 -22.88
N ALA A 83 3.52 11.85 -22.31
CA ALA A 83 4.51 11.10 -23.08
C ALA A 83 4.90 9.79 -22.36
N TYR A 84 5.13 8.75 -23.18
CA TYR A 84 5.60 7.44 -22.69
C TYR A 84 4.65 6.76 -21.68
N LEU A 85 3.35 7.03 -21.81
CA LEU A 85 2.33 6.44 -20.95
C LEU A 85 2.12 4.96 -21.30
N PRO A 86 1.91 4.09 -20.29
CA PRO A 86 1.49 2.71 -20.53
C PRO A 86 0.01 2.65 -20.93
N ASP A 87 -0.39 1.56 -21.57
CA ASP A 87 -1.81 1.29 -21.84
C ASP A 87 -2.54 0.83 -20.58
N ILE A 88 -1.89 -0.05 -19.80
CA ILE A 88 -2.34 -0.51 -18.50
C ILE A 88 -1.27 -0.13 -17.46
N THR A 89 -1.67 0.37 -16.32
CA THR A 89 -0.78 0.68 -15.21
C THR A 89 -1.30 0.16 -13.89
N MET A 90 -0.39 -0.28 -13.04
CA MET A 90 -0.70 -0.52 -11.64
C MET A 90 -0.78 0.81 -10.90
N LEU A 91 -1.75 0.94 -9.99
CA LEU A 91 -1.90 2.02 -9.02
C LEU A 91 -1.89 1.42 -7.62
N GLY A 92 -1.35 2.14 -6.65
CA GLY A 92 -1.32 1.74 -5.24
C GLY A 92 -2.62 2.03 -4.50
N ASP A 93 -2.54 2.01 -3.18
CA ASP A 93 -3.64 2.42 -2.29
C ASP A 93 -3.84 3.93 -2.23
N ASP A 94 -2.95 4.68 -2.88
CA ASP A 94 -3.03 6.11 -3.17
C ASP A 94 -3.94 6.44 -4.37
N ILE A 95 -4.66 5.48 -4.91
CA ILE A 95 -5.51 5.64 -6.12
C ILE A 95 -6.40 6.89 -6.08
N ALA A 96 -6.82 7.33 -4.90
CA ALA A 96 -7.63 8.54 -4.75
C ALA A 96 -6.89 9.82 -5.20
N SER A 97 -5.56 9.82 -5.20
CA SER A 97 -4.76 10.96 -5.70
C SER A 97 -4.96 11.21 -7.19
N TYR A 98 -5.38 10.19 -7.94
CA TYR A 98 -5.67 10.28 -9.38
C TYR A 98 -7.12 10.62 -9.70
N PHE A 99 -8.01 10.78 -8.72
CA PHE A 99 -9.41 11.12 -8.98
C PHE A 99 -9.61 12.54 -9.54
N ALA A 100 -8.63 13.42 -9.33
CA ALA A 100 -8.62 14.74 -9.97
C ALA A 100 -8.17 14.70 -11.45
N ASP A 101 -7.52 13.62 -11.87
CA ASP A 101 -6.88 13.46 -13.17
C ASP A 101 -7.55 12.37 -14.03
N THR A 102 -8.85 12.12 -13.79
CA THR A 102 -9.62 11.07 -14.49
C THR A 102 -9.65 11.26 -16.00
N GLU A 103 -9.43 12.48 -16.51
CA GLU A 103 -9.31 12.74 -17.94
C GLU A 103 -8.15 12.00 -18.63
N HIS A 104 -7.20 11.50 -17.87
CA HIS A 104 -6.08 10.69 -18.39
C HIS A 104 -6.37 9.18 -18.40
N PHE A 105 -7.52 8.75 -17.89
CA PHE A 105 -7.86 7.35 -17.74
C PHE A 105 -9.18 7.00 -18.44
N VAL A 106 -9.41 5.72 -18.60
CA VAL A 106 -10.67 5.17 -19.12
C VAL A 106 -11.58 4.81 -17.95
N ASP A 107 -12.83 5.27 -17.97
CA ASP A 107 -13.83 4.77 -17.04
C ASP A 107 -14.13 3.31 -17.35
N LEU A 108 -13.70 2.41 -16.46
CA LEU A 108 -13.85 0.96 -16.64
C LEU A 108 -15.32 0.54 -16.70
N ASN A 109 -16.27 1.36 -16.17
CA ASN A 109 -17.70 1.09 -16.31
C ASN A 109 -18.12 1.09 -17.78
N THR A 110 -17.50 1.92 -18.62
CA THR A 110 -17.80 1.97 -20.06
C THR A 110 -17.36 0.69 -20.80
N LEU A 111 -16.49 -0.11 -20.18
CA LEU A 111 -15.98 -1.37 -20.68
C LEU A 111 -16.68 -2.59 -20.05
N GLY A 112 -17.70 -2.36 -19.20
CA GLY A 112 -18.46 -3.43 -18.57
C GLY A 112 -17.90 -3.91 -17.22
N ALA A 113 -17.05 -3.12 -16.55
CA ALA A 113 -16.45 -3.51 -15.26
C ALA A 113 -17.49 -3.80 -14.17
N ALA A 114 -18.65 -3.14 -14.21
CA ALA A 114 -19.71 -3.35 -13.25
C ALA A 114 -20.22 -4.79 -13.17
N GLU A 115 -20.07 -5.59 -14.24
CA GLU A 115 -20.42 -7.01 -14.27
C GLU A 115 -19.56 -7.85 -13.32
N ALA A 116 -18.29 -7.48 -13.13
CA ALA A 116 -17.38 -8.17 -12.23
C ALA A 116 -17.56 -7.77 -10.75
N LYS A 117 -18.18 -6.63 -10.46
CA LYS A 117 -18.34 -6.09 -9.10
C LYS A 117 -18.84 -7.11 -8.06
N PRO A 118 -19.82 -7.98 -8.35
CA PRO A 118 -20.33 -8.95 -7.36
C PRO A 118 -19.30 -10.00 -6.91
N GLU A 119 -18.21 -10.18 -7.65
CA GLU A 119 -17.14 -11.15 -7.34
C GLU A 119 -16.12 -10.61 -6.34
N TYR A 120 -16.13 -9.29 -6.08
CA TYR A 120 -15.13 -8.60 -5.27
C TYR A 120 -15.70 -8.10 -3.95
N LEU A 121 -14.83 -7.90 -2.96
CA LEU A 121 -15.20 -7.21 -1.71
C LEU A 121 -15.78 -5.83 -2.03
N PRO A 122 -16.99 -5.51 -1.56
CA PRO A 122 -17.67 -4.25 -1.91
C PRO A 122 -16.85 -3.00 -1.57
N TRP A 123 -16.19 -3.00 -0.41
CA TRP A 123 -15.36 -1.88 0.03
C TRP A 123 -14.11 -1.68 -0.85
N LYS A 124 -13.51 -2.78 -1.34
CA LYS A 124 -12.33 -2.68 -2.23
C LYS A 124 -12.73 -2.22 -3.62
N TRP A 125 -13.87 -2.72 -4.13
CA TRP A 125 -14.40 -2.24 -5.39
C TRP A 125 -14.69 -0.73 -5.35
N GLN A 126 -15.35 -0.28 -4.27
CA GLN A 126 -15.66 1.14 -4.07
C GLN A 126 -14.41 2.01 -3.95
N ALA A 127 -13.32 1.51 -3.35
CA ALA A 127 -12.06 2.25 -3.24
C ALA A 127 -11.41 2.54 -4.60
N GLY A 128 -11.73 1.76 -5.65
CA GLY A 128 -11.28 2.00 -7.03
C GLY A 128 -12.11 3.01 -7.81
N ALA A 129 -13.18 3.57 -7.21
CA ALA A 129 -14.08 4.51 -7.84
C ALA A 129 -14.00 5.90 -7.20
N SER A 130 -14.02 6.93 -8.05
CA SER A 130 -14.13 8.32 -7.60
C SER A 130 -15.53 8.62 -7.01
N PRO A 131 -15.72 9.72 -6.26
CA PRO A 131 -17.00 10.07 -5.65
C PRO A 131 -18.15 10.23 -6.65
N ASP A 132 -17.87 10.65 -7.87
CA ASP A 132 -18.83 10.81 -8.98
C ASP A 132 -19.14 9.51 -9.73
N GLY A 133 -18.50 8.39 -9.31
CA GLY A 133 -18.77 7.05 -9.82
C GLY A 133 -17.91 6.61 -11.01
N PHE A 134 -16.90 7.36 -11.37
CA PHE A 134 -15.89 6.93 -12.36
C PHE A 134 -15.08 5.76 -11.80
N GLN A 135 -15.16 4.58 -12.41
CA GLN A 135 -14.39 3.40 -11.99
C GLN A 135 -12.97 3.48 -12.59
N LEU A 136 -12.04 4.04 -11.83
CA LEU A 136 -10.65 4.20 -12.23
C LEU A 136 -9.87 2.89 -12.18
N GLY A 137 -9.99 2.15 -11.07
CA GLY A 137 -9.16 0.99 -10.79
C GLY A 137 -9.91 -0.32 -10.71
N PHE A 138 -9.33 -1.36 -11.33
CA PHE A 138 -9.77 -2.75 -11.17
C PHE A 138 -8.95 -3.42 -10.06
N PRO A 139 -9.55 -4.03 -9.02
CA PRO A 139 -8.84 -4.52 -7.86
C PRO A 139 -7.80 -5.61 -8.15
N ILE A 140 -6.58 -5.48 -7.60
CA ILE A 140 -5.55 -6.53 -7.64
C ILE A 140 -5.55 -7.33 -6.34
N ASP A 141 -5.41 -6.64 -5.20
CA ASP A 141 -5.27 -7.23 -3.89
C ASP A 141 -5.84 -6.36 -2.80
N VAL A 142 -5.85 -6.88 -1.59
CA VAL A 142 -6.15 -6.17 -0.35
C VAL A 142 -5.11 -6.50 0.72
N GLY A 143 -4.98 -5.63 1.73
CA GLY A 143 -4.06 -5.82 2.84
C GLY A 143 -4.79 -5.98 4.18
N PRO A 144 -5.55 -7.07 4.42
CA PRO A 144 -6.17 -7.30 5.72
C PRO A 144 -5.10 -7.41 6.80
N ALA A 145 -5.27 -6.64 7.88
CA ALA A 145 -4.31 -6.57 8.98
C ALA A 145 -4.52 -7.70 9.99
N ALA A 146 -3.41 -8.25 10.49
CA ALA A 146 -3.38 -9.22 11.58
C ALA A 146 -2.25 -8.93 12.57
N LEU A 147 -2.34 -9.49 13.75
CA LEU A 147 -1.24 -9.54 14.71
C LEU A 147 -0.36 -10.74 14.38
N TYR A 148 0.88 -10.48 13.95
CA TYR A 148 1.96 -11.45 13.82
C TYR A 148 2.72 -11.51 15.12
N TYR A 149 3.00 -12.70 15.65
CA TYR A 149 3.71 -12.82 16.91
C TYR A 149 4.58 -14.08 16.98
N ARG A 150 5.61 -14.01 17.82
CA ARG A 150 6.51 -15.12 18.15
C ARG A 150 5.85 -16.01 19.18
N HIS A 151 5.21 -17.08 18.69
CA HIS A 151 4.57 -18.11 19.50
C HIS A 151 5.51 -18.68 20.56
N ASP A 152 6.76 -19.03 20.17
CA ASP A 152 7.76 -19.57 21.05
C ASP A 152 8.14 -18.61 22.21
N LEU A 153 8.20 -17.31 21.90
CA LEU A 153 8.56 -16.29 22.90
C LEU A 153 7.40 -15.97 23.84
N PHE A 154 6.17 -15.96 23.33
CA PHE A 154 4.98 -15.80 24.18
C PHE A 154 4.85 -16.98 25.14
N ALA A 155 5.02 -18.22 24.67
CA ALA A 155 5.06 -19.41 25.50
C ALA A 155 6.20 -19.34 26.53
N GLN A 156 7.42 -18.93 26.13
CA GLN A 156 8.56 -18.73 27.04
C GLN A 156 8.26 -17.72 28.15
N ALA A 157 7.48 -16.67 27.85
CA ALA A 157 7.05 -15.69 28.83
C ALA A 157 5.94 -16.20 29.77
N GLY A 158 5.40 -17.39 29.53
CA GLY A 158 4.26 -17.93 30.26
C GLY A 158 2.95 -17.18 29.96
N LEU A 159 2.84 -16.63 28.76
CA LEU A 159 1.67 -15.92 28.26
C LEU A 159 0.88 -16.83 27.29
N PRO A 160 -0.39 -16.52 27.00
CA PRO A 160 -1.11 -17.14 25.89
C PRO A 160 -0.28 -17.14 24.62
N SER A 161 -0.24 -18.28 23.92
CA SER A 161 0.55 -18.43 22.70
C SER A 161 -0.22 -19.04 21.52
N GLU A 162 -1.33 -19.73 21.78
CA GLU A 162 -2.20 -20.21 20.72
C GLU A 162 -3.02 -19.06 20.12
N PRO A 163 -3.30 -19.05 18.80
CA PRO A 163 -3.90 -17.91 18.11
C PRO A 163 -5.20 -17.40 18.71
N ASP A 164 -6.12 -18.29 19.06
CA ASP A 164 -7.42 -17.90 19.64
C ASP A 164 -7.25 -17.35 21.05
N ASP A 165 -6.34 -17.92 21.84
CA ASP A 165 -6.06 -17.46 23.20
C ASP A 165 -5.38 -16.08 23.19
N VAL A 166 -4.45 -15.85 22.25
CA VAL A 166 -3.82 -14.53 22.07
C VAL A 166 -4.85 -13.50 21.62
N ALA A 167 -5.69 -13.82 20.63
CA ALA A 167 -6.75 -12.92 20.16
C ALA A 167 -7.73 -12.56 21.28
N ALA A 168 -8.07 -13.53 22.15
CA ALA A 168 -8.92 -13.30 23.31
C ALA A 168 -8.23 -12.47 24.41
N ALA A 169 -6.91 -12.57 24.53
CA ALA A 169 -6.13 -11.83 25.53
C ALA A 169 -5.83 -10.38 25.13
N VAL A 170 -5.92 -10.04 23.82
CA VAL A 170 -5.58 -8.71 23.29
C VAL A 170 -6.69 -8.13 22.40
N PRO A 171 -7.96 -8.10 22.86
CA PRO A 171 -9.07 -7.63 22.03
C PRO A 171 -8.99 -6.14 21.68
N THR A 172 -8.31 -5.35 22.52
CA THR A 172 -8.10 -3.90 22.31
C THR A 172 -6.60 -3.54 22.29
N TRP A 173 -6.28 -2.35 21.82
CA TRP A 173 -4.90 -1.85 21.88
C TRP A 173 -4.39 -1.71 23.30
N ASP A 174 -5.24 -1.38 24.26
CA ASP A 174 -4.86 -1.27 25.66
C ASP A 174 -4.52 -2.63 26.25
N ASP A 175 -5.34 -3.65 25.98
CA ASP A 175 -5.05 -5.05 26.39
C ASP A 175 -3.75 -5.56 25.77
N TYR A 176 -3.48 -5.20 24.50
CA TYR A 176 -2.24 -5.55 23.82
C TYR A 176 -1.02 -4.88 24.47
N PHE A 177 -1.13 -3.62 24.87
CA PHE A 177 -0.05 -2.94 25.57
C PHE A 177 0.20 -3.53 26.95
N ASP A 178 -0.86 -3.83 27.71
CA ASP A 178 -0.74 -4.50 29.01
C ASP A 178 -0.13 -5.90 28.88
N PHE A 179 -0.48 -6.63 27.81
CA PHE A 179 0.16 -7.90 27.44
C PHE A 179 1.66 -7.70 27.17
N GLY A 180 2.03 -6.67 26.43
CA GLY A 180 3.41 -6.32 26.13
C GLY A 180 4.24 -5.98 27.38
N VAL A 181 3.69 -5.20 28.29
CA VAL A 181 4.34 -4.90 29.58
C VAL A 181 4.61 -6.19 30.37
N ARG A 182 3.67 -7.14 30.39
CA ARG A 182 3.87 -8.45 31.03
C ARG A 182 4.95 -9.27 30.32
N ALA A 183 4.96 -9.26 28.98
CA ALA A 183 5.95 -9.96 28.18
C ALA A 183 7.38 -9.42 28.45
N GLN A 184 7.56 -8.10 28.44
CA GLN A 184 8.86 -7.48 28.68
C GLN A 184 9.41 -7.75 30.08
N LYS A 185 8.56 -7.86 31.12
CA LYS A 185 8.98 -8.26 32.47
C LYS A 185 9.59 -9.65 32.51
N LYS A 186 9.14 -10.55 31.61
CA LYS A 186 9.65 -11.94 31.53
C LYS A 186 10.79 -12.07 30.53
N LEU A 187 10.82 -11.21 29.53
CA LEU A 187 11.78 -11.23 28.42
C LEU A 187 12.43 -9.82 28.29
N PRO A 188 13.30 -9.43 29.22
CA PRO A 188 13.89 -8.09 29.22
C PRO A 188 14.73 -7.85 27.93
N GLY A 189 14.74 -6.61 27.47
CA GLY A 189 15.48 -6.20 26.27
C GLY A 189 14.78 -6.54 24.94
N ARG A 190 13.49 -6.97 25.00
CA ARG A 190 12.66 -7.21 23.82
C ARG A 190 11.55 -6.15 23.74
N TYR A 191 11.05 -5.94 22.54
CA TYR A 191 10.00 -4.98 22.24
C TYR A 191 8.73 -5.68 21.78
N LEU A 192 7.57 -5.11 22.10
CA LEU A 192 6.29 -5.69 21.72
C LEU A 192 6.00 -5.47 20.25
N ILE A 193 6.27 -4.26 19.73
CA ILE A 193 5.88 -3.80 18.41
C ILE A 193 6.98 -2.94 17.77
N THR A 194 6.99 -2.87 16.46
CA THR A 194 8.01 -2.21 15.62
C THR A 194 8.28 -0.77 16.05
N ASP A 195 7.25 0.10 15.99
CA ASP A 195 7.38 1.54 16.18
C ASP A 195 6.02 2.22 16.42
N THR A 196 6.07 3.51 16.73
CA THR A 196 4.88 4.36 16.91
C THR A 196 4.08 4.55 15.63
N LYS A 197 4.74 4.61 14.47
CA LYS A 197 4.10 4.72 13.15
C LYS A 197 3.17 3.55 12.89
N THR A 198 3.62 2.33 13.15
CA THR A 198 2.82 1.10 13.02
C THR A 198 1.56 1.16 13.87
N VAL A 199 1.68 1.57 15.15
CA VAL A 199 0.51 1.71 16.04
C VAL A 199 -0.48 2.74 15.51
N PHE A 200 0.00 3.89 15.07
CA PHE A 200 -0.84 4.97 14.53
C PHE A 200 -1.58 4.50 13.26
N THR A 201 -0.85 3.98 12.29
CA THR A 201 -1.37 3.59 10.98
C THR A 201 -2.47 2.54 11.12
N TYR A 202 -2.20 1.44 11.85
CA TYR A 202 -3.19 0.38 12.00
C TYR A 202 -4.34 0.75 12.95
N SER A 203 -4.10 1.58 13.96
CA SER A 203 -5.16 2.12 14.79
C SER A 203 -6.11 3.02 14.00
N LEU A 204 -5.58 3.86 13.10
CA LEU A 204 -6.40 4.71 12.23
C LEU A 204 -7.11 3.92 11.13
N ALA A 205 -6.49 2.86 10.61
CA ALA A 205 -7.09 1.97 9.60
C ALA A 205 -8.34 1.21 10.11
N GLN A 206 -8.53 1.14 11.42
CA GLN A 206 -9.69 0.52 12.09
C GLN A 206 -10.82 1.52 12.35
N GLU A 207 -10.58 2.81 12.18
CA GLU A 207 -11.60 3.85 12.39
C GLU A 207 -12.53 3.95 11.18
N PRO A 208 -13.81 4.25 11.38
CA PRO A 208 -14.80 4.34 10.28
C PRO A 208 -14.60 5.57 9.38
N ARG A 209 -13.77 6.50 9.80
CA ARG A 209 -13.39 7.72 9.06
C ARG A 209 -11.92 8.02 9.33
N LYS A 210 -11.24 8.56 8.34
CA LYS A 210 -9.87 9.05 8.48
C LYS A 210 -9.87 10.58 8.67
N TYR A 211 -9.48 11.32 7.64
CA TYR A 211 -9.31 12.78 7.72
C TYR A 211 -10.46 13.55 7.07
N PHE A 212 -11.23 12.90 6.20
CA PHE A 212 -12.29 13.51 5.40
C PHE A 212 -13.61 12.75 5.54
N ASP A 213 -14.71 13.44 5.30
CA ASP A 213 -16.01 12.81 5.08
C ASP A 213 -16.16 12.34 3.60
N ARG A 214 -17.32 11.76 3.29
CA ARG A 214 -17.57 11.23 1.94
C ARG A 214 -17.77 12.32 0.87
N ASP A 215 -18.00 13.54 1.28
CA ASP A 215 -18.14 14.71 0.42
C ASP A 215 -16.80 15.44 0.25
N ASN A 216 -15.71 14.80 0.67
CA ASN A 216 -14.34 15.32 0.65
C ASN A 216 -14.14 16.61 1.44
N HIS A 217 -14.90 16.80 2.53
CA HIS A 217 -14.66 17.87 3.46
C HIS A 217 -13.72 17.40 4.56
N TYR A 218 -12.70 18.21 4.84
CA TYR A 218 -11.81 17.95 5.97
C TYR A 218 -12.57 18.02 7.28
N LEU A 219 -12.44 16.99 8.10
CA LEU A 219 -13.15 16.91 9.37
C LEU A 219 -12.52 17.85 10.40
N ASP A 220 -13.33 18.80 10.92
CA ASP A 220 -12.90 19.69 12.02
C ASP A 220 -12.60 18.88 13.29
N ASP A 221 -13.43 17.86 13.57
CA ASP A 221 -13.23 16.91 14.66
C ASP A 221 -12.28 15.79 14.21
N GLN A 222 -11.02 15.92 14.58
CA GLN A 222 -9.96 14.93 14.33
C GLN A 222 -9.81 13.93 15.51
N SER A 223 -10.88 13.66 16.26
CA SER A 223 -10.83 12.83 17.47
C SER A 223 -10.33 11.40 17.19
N GLN A 224 -10.64 10.83 16.02
CA GLN A 224 -10.15 9.51 15.59
C GLN A 224 -8.63 9.52 15.33
N VAL A 225 -8.12 10.57 14.70
CA VAL A 225 -6.68 10.75 14.46
C VAL A 225 -5.95 10.96 15.80
N ARG A 226 -6.56 11.75 16.69
CA ARG A 226 -6.01 11.97 18.04
C ARG A 226 -5.99 10.68 18.85
N ARG A 227 -7.04 9.85 18.80
CA ARG A 227 -7.03 8.53 19.46
C ARG A 227 -5.90 7.64 18.95
N ALA A 228 -5.69 7.59 17.62
CA ALA A 228 -4.60 6.83 17.02
C ALA A 228 -3.22 7.35 17.47
N TRP A 229 -3.06 8.67 17.52
CA TRP A 229 -1.87 9.35 18.04
C TRP A 229 -1.60 9.00 19.51
N ASP A 230 -2.60 9.14 20.36
CA ASP A 230 -2.46 8.87 21.81
C ASP A 230 -2.11 7.40 22.08
N ARG A 231 -2.65 6.46 21.28
CA ARG A 231 -2.26 5.03 21.34
C ARG A 231 -0.79 4.84 20.98
N ALA A 232 -0.31 5.48 19.92
CA ALA A 232 1.09 5.41 19.49
C ALA A 232 2.03 5.99 20.57
N VAL A 233 1.69 7.16 21.12
CA VAL A 233 2.45 7.79 22.22
C VAL A 233 2.41 6.94 23.49
N LYS A 234 1.26 6.29 23.81
CA LYS A 234 1.16 5.37 24.96
C LYS A 234 2.11 4.19 24.80
N ALA A 235 2.15 3.55 23.62
CA ALA A 235 3.08 2.45 23.36
C ALA A 235 4.54 2.85 23.57
N PHE A 236 4.93 4.03 23.06
CA PHE A 236 6.26 4.60 23.24
C PHE A 236 6.59 4.86 24.71
N ARG A 237 5.69 5.54 25.44
CA ARG A 237 5.88 5.86 26.88
C ARG A 237 6.00 4.61 27.75
N LEU A 238 5.37 3.52 27.36
CA LEU A 238 5.50 2.20 28.03
C LEU A 238 6.77 1.44 27.62
N GLY A 239 7.59 1.99 26.69
CA GLY A 239 8.81 1.34 26.20
C GLY A 239 8.54 0.08 25.38
N LEU A 240 7.37 -0.01 24.72
CA LEU A 240 6.94 -1.17 23.97
C LEU A 240 7.42 -1.17 22.52
N THR A 241 7.80 -0.01 21.99
CA THR A 241 8.25 0.16 20.61
C THR A 241 9.76 -0.03 20.47
N ALA A 242 10.19 -0.59 19.34
CA ALA A 242 11.60 -0.82 19.04
C ALA A 242 12.30 0.39 18.39
N GLY A 243 11.53 1.35 17.85
CA GLY A 243 12.06 2.57 17.25
C GLY A 243 12.69 2.38 15.87
N TYR A 244 12.23 1.41 15.08
CA TYR A 244 12.79 1.13 13.74
C TYR A 244 12.25 2.01 12.62
N ALA A 245 11.33 2.94 12.91
CA ALA A 245 10.70 3.80 11.91
C ALA A 245 11.68 4.60 11.03
N GLY A 246 12.87 4.89 11.53
CA GLY A 246 13.91 5.65 10.80
C GLY A 246 14.94 4.80 10.06
N SER A 247 14.84 3.46 10.11
CA SER A 247 15.88 2.56 9.58
C SER A 247 15.54 1.95 8.21
N GLN A 248 14.76 2.64 7.39
CA GLN A 248 14.41 2.14 6.06
C GLN A 248 15.60 2.22 5.08
N SER A 249 15.84 1.14 4.34
CA SER A 249 16.72 1.14 3.18
C SER A 249 16.08 1.90 2.00
N GLN A 250 16.87 2.16 0.95
CA GLN A 250 16.38 2.79 -0.29
C GLN A 250 15.23 2.02 -0.97
N ASN A 251 15.00 0.76 -0.58
CA ASN A 251 13.94 -0.11 -1.12
C ASN A 251 12.75 -0.25 -0.16
N GLY A 252 12.66 0.55 0.90
CA GLY A 252 11.58 0.48 1.89
C GLY A 252 11.74 -0.66 2.91
N GLU A 253 12.76 -1.50 2.78
CA GLU A 253 13.06 -2.61 3.71
C GLU A 253 13.82 -2.10 4.93
N SER A 254 13.42 -2.52 6.12
CA SER A 254 14.11 -2.18 7.37
C SER A 254 15.05 -3.30 7.78
N ILE A 255 16.37 -3.10 7.56
CA ILE A 255 17.42 -4.05 7.96
C ILE A 255 17.36 -4.32 9.47
N ASP A 256 17.11 -3.30 10.29
CA ASP A 256 17.00 -3.44 11.74
C ASP A 256 15.79 -4.29 12.14
N ARG A 257 14.67 -4.15 11.45
CA ARG A 257 13.49 -4.98 11.66
C ARG A 257 13.74 -6.45 11.29
N HIS A 258 14.39 -6.70 10.15
CA HIS A 258 14.78 -8.06 9.75
C HIS A 258 15.71 -8.72 10.79
N ALA A 259 16.68 -7.97 11.30
CA ALA A 259 17.56 -8.44 12.37
C ALA A 259 16.79 -8.71 13.68
N ALA A 260 15.80 -7.88 14.00
CA ALA A 260 14.93 -8.04 15.17
C ALA A 260 14.04 -9.29 15.06
N TRP A 261 13.48 -9.59 13.89
CA TRP A 261 12.72 -10.82 13.64
C TRP A 261 13.58 -12.07 13.84
N ASN A 262 14.79 -12.09 13.24
CA ASN A 262 15.72 -13.21 13.34
C ASN A 262 16.18 -13.46 14.78
N SER A 263 16.50 -12.40 15.52
CA SER A 263 16.98 -12.49 16.92
C SER A 263 15.85 -12.66 17.93
N GLY A 264 14.60 -12.43 17.55
CA GLY A 264 13.46 -12.37 18.46
C GLY A 264 13.47 -11.15 19.37
N LYS A 265 14.16 -10.09 18.98
CA LYS A 265 14.15 -8.82 19.71
C LYS A 265 12.78 -8.15 19.61
N GLU A 266 12.08 -8.31 18.51
CA GLU A 266 10.68 -7.94 18.32
C GLU A 266 9.78 -9.16 18.57
N LEU A 267 8.83 -9.01 19.50
CA LEU A 267 7.95 -10.11 19.93
C LEU A 267 6.75 -10.29 19.01
N SER A 268 6.26 -9.19 18.45
CA SER A 268 5.08 -9.16 17.60
C SER A 268 5.01 -7.86 16.80
N PHE A 269 4.14 -7.82 15.82
CA PHE A 269 3.77 -6.60 15.08
C PHE A 269 2.40 -6.75 14.44
N VAL A 270 1.71 -5.63 14.22
CA VAL A 270 0.48 -5.60 13.41
C VAL A 270 0.86 -5.20 12.00
N ASN A 271 0.45 -6.00 11.01
CA ASN A 271 0.71 -5.68 9.61
C ASN A 271 -0.29 -6.39 8.69
N ALA A 272 -0.31 -5.95 7.42
CA ALA A 272 -1.12 -6.55 6.38
C ALA A 272 -0.60 -7.94 5.97
N SER A 273 -1.43 -8.70 5.24
CA SER A 273 -1.11 -10.07 4.80
C SER A 273 0.15 -10.18 3.95
N TRP A 274 0.46 -9.19 3.11
CA TRP A 274 1.62 -9.19 2.20
C TRP A 274 2.97 -9.25 2.94
N ILE A 275 3.05 -8.80 4.20
CA ILE A 275 4.29 -8.88 4.99
C ILE A 275 4.73 -10.32 5.24
N SER A 276 3.83 -11.29 5.09
CA SER A 276 4.14 -12.72 5.25
C SER A 276 5.23 -13.17 4.28
N GLY A 277 5.23 -12.64 3.06
CA GLY A 277 6.27 -12.91 2.06
C GLY A 277 7.63 -12.39 2.49
N GLU A 278 7.69 -11.11 2.90
CA GLU A 278 8.90 -10.47 3.41
C GLU A 278 9.44 -11.18 4.66
N LEU A 279 8.55 -11.52 5.61
CA LEU A 279 8.93 -12.22 6.84
C LEU A 279 9.56 -13.60 6.55
N LYS A 280 8.98 -14.38 5.64
CA LYS A 280 9.50 -15.69 5.21
C LYS A 280 10.89 -15.55 4.56
N GLN A 281 11.08 -14.52 3.76
CA GLN A 281 12.31 -14.24 3.01
C GLN A 281 13.44 -13.74 3.93
N SER A 282 13.09 -12.79 4.83
CA SER A 282 14.08 -12.08 5.66
C SER A 282 14.41 -12.78 6.97
N ALA A 283 13.52 -13.68 7.45
CA ALA A 283 13.71 -14.42 8.68
C ALA A 283 13.48 -15.95 8.56
N PRO A 284 14.08 -16.63 7.56
CA PRO A 284 13.82 -18.06 7.30
C PRO A 284 14.19 -18.95 8.48
N GLY A 285 15.18 -18.58 9.30
CA GLY A 285 15.59 -19.30 10.52
C GLY A 285 14.57 -19.28 11.65
N THR A 286 13.46 -18.55 11.48
CA THR A 286 12.35 -18.47 12.43
C THR A 286 11.12 -19.28 12.00
N SER A 287 11.25 -20.09 10.94
CA SER A 287 10.19 -20.97 10.47
C SER A 287 9.61 -21.82 11.61
N GLY A 288 8.30 -21.92 11.68
CA GLY A 288 7.56 -22.63 12.71
C GLY A 288 7.31 -21.85 14.01
N LYS A 289 8.00 -20.72 14.21
CA LYS A 289 7.97 -19.92 15.44
C LYS A 289 6.94 -18.78 15.41
N TRP A 290 6.36 -18.46 14.28
CA TRP A 290 5.38 -17.40 14.11
C TRP A 290 3.95 -17.94 14.08
N ARG A 291 3.01 -17.12 14.53
CA ARG A 291 1.57 -17.30 14.32
C ARG A 291 0.96 -15.95 13.96
N VAL A 292 -0.25 -16.02 13.45
CA VAL A 292 -1.08 -14.82 13.20
C VAL A 292 -2.42 -14.98 13.90
N CYS A 293 -2.96 -13.89 14.43
CA CYS A 293 -4.32 -13.84 14.94
C CYS A 293 -4.97 -12.49 14.64
N ARG A 294 -6.23 -12.31 15.01
CA ARG A 294 -6.93 -11.03 14.87
C ARG A 294 -6.13 -9.89 15.49
N ALA A 295 -6.01 -8.78 14.80
CA ALA A 295 -5.33 -7.60 15.32
C ALA A 295 -6.09 -6.98 16.51
N PRO A 296 -5.39 -6.37 17.49
CA PRO A 296 -6.02 -5.62 18.57
C PRO A 296 -6.83 -4.47 17.98
N GLY A 297 -8.01 -4.19 18.55
CA GLY A 297 -8.91 -3.15 18.10
C GLY A 297 -9.84 -3.54 16.95
N GLY A 298 -9.52 -4.57 16.16
CA GLY A 298 -10.42 -5.09 15.13
C GLY A 298 -9.83 -5.15 13.72
N ALA A 299 -10.74 -5.23 12.74
CA ALA A 299 -10.35 -5.31 11.33
C ALA A 299 -9.85 -3.96 10.80
N GLY A 300 -8.77 -4.01 10.03
CA GLY A 300 -8.22 -2.88 9.31
C GLY A 300 -7.60 -3.34 7.99
N ASN A 301 -7.41 -2.43 7.06
CA ASN A 301 -6.74 -2.68 5.79
C ASN A 301 -5.60 -1.69 5.60
N GLN A 302 -4.47 -2.17 5.12
CA GLN A 302 -3.32 -1.34 4.73
C GLN A 302 -2.80 -1.80 3.37
N GLY A 303 -2.76 -0.86 2.44
CA GLY A 303 -2.36 -1.16 1.07
C GLY A 303 -3.49 -1.76 0.24
N GLY A 304 -3.09 -2.40 -0.84
CA GLY A 304 -3.97 -2.99 -1.85
C GLY A 304 -3.99 -2.17 -3.12
N SER A 305 -3.71 -2.83 -4.23
CA SER A 305 -3.42 -2.21 -5.52
C SER A 305 -4.58 -2.36 -6.51
N PHE A 306 -4.45 -1.69 -7.65
CA PHE A 306 -5.42 -1.69 -8.74
C PHE A 306 -4.70 -1.73 -10.09
N LEU A 307 -5.41 -2.16 -11.14
CA LEU A 307 -5.03 -1.91 -12.53
C LEU A 307 -5.94 -0.83 -13.12
N ALA A 308 -5.35 0.15 -13.78
CA ALA A 308 -6.04 1.20 -14.52
C ALA A 308 -5.66 1.15 -15.99
N ILE A 309 -6.54 1.66 -16.86
CA ILE A 309 -6.30 1.78 -18.30
C ILE A 309 -6.21 3.26 -18.62
N THR A 310 -5.13 3.67 -19.30
CA THR A 310 -4.99 5.06 -19.71
C THR A 310 -5.80 5.35 -20.97
N LYS A 311 -6.28 6.58 -21.14
CA LYS A 311 -7.02 7.00 -22.36
C LYS A 311 -6.16 6.96 -23.62
N TYR A 312 -4.85 6.80 -23.45
CA TYR A 312 -3.89 6.71 -24.56
C TYR A 312 -3.78 5.30 -25.14
N CYS A 313 -4.45 4.32 -24.49
CA CYS A 313 -4.52 2.95 -24.97
C CYS A 313 -5.27 2.88 -26.32
N PRO A 314 -4.67 2.34 -27.37
CA PRO A 314 -5.29 2.29 -28.70
C PRO A 314 -6.49 1.32 -28.76
N ASP A 315 -6.54 0.31 -27.88
CA ASP A 315 -7.64 -0.64 -27.76
C ASP A 315 -8.00 -0.89 -26.28
N PRO A 316 -8.81 0.00 -25.66
CA PRO A 316 -9.22 -0.15 -24.28
C PRO A 316 -10.02 -1.43 -24.00
N HIS A 317 -10.78 -1.94 -24.99
CA HIS A 317 -11.53 -3.19 -24.82
C HIS A 317 -10.61 -4.39 -24.70
N ALA A 318 -9.60 -4.50 -25.57
CA ALA A 318 -8.59 -5.57 -25.47
C ALA A 318 -7.79 -5.45 -24.16
N ALA A 319 -7.40 -4.23 -23.77
CA ALA A 319 -6.73 -3.97 -22.51
C ALA A 319 -7.58 -4.41 -21.30
N PHE A 320 -8.88 -4.15 -21.33
CA PHE A 320 -9.79 -4.53 -20.26
C PHE A 320 -9.99 -6.06 -20.18
N GLU A 321 -10.03 -6.77 -21.29
CA GLU A 321 -10.05 -8.24 -21.28
C GLU A 321 -8.79 -8.82 -20.63
N ILE A 322 -7.62 -8.20 -20.86
CA ILE A 322 -6.37 -8.56 -20.17
C ILE A 322 -6.49 -8.30 -18.66
N VAL A 323 -6.95 -7.12 -18.25
CA VAL A 323 -7.14 -6.76 -16.84
C VAL A 323 -8.08 -7.73 -16.12
N LYS A 324 -9.25 -8.02 -16.71
CA LYS A 324 -10.21 -8.98 -16.16
C LYS A 324 -9.62 -10.38 -16.01
N TRP A 325 -8.87 -10.82 -17.00
CA TRP A 325 -8.26 -12.14 -16.93
C TRP A 325 -7.17 -12.21 -15.89
N LEU A 326 -6.26 -11.21 -15.83
CA LEU A 326 -5.19 -11.14 -14.84
C LEU A 326 -5.75 -11.21 -13.42
N GLN A 327 -6.86 -10.51 -13.16
CA GLN A 327 -7.45 -10.38 -11.84
C GLN A 327 -8.65 -11.30 -11.59
N SER A 328 -8.89 -12.26 -12.49
CA SER A 328 -9.98 -13.23 -12.32
C SER A 328 -9.79 -14.05 -11.03
N PRO A 329 -10.88 -14.50 -10.39
CA PRO A 329 -10.80 -15.38 -9.23
C PRO A 329 -9.94 -16.65 -9.45
N ALA A 330 -9.84 -17.11 -10.70
CA ALA A 330 -9.00 -18.26 -11.06
C ALA A 330 -7.49 -17.99 -10.89
N ASN A 331 -7.04 -16.75 -11.10
CA ASN A 331 -5.64 -16.34 -11.04
C ASN A 331 -5.22 -15.78 -9.65
N GLN A 332 -6.16 -15.26 -8.89
CA GLN A 332 -5.88 -14.68 -7.56
C GLN A 332 -5.19 -15.64 -6.59
N PRO A 333 -5.53 -16.95 -6.52
CA PRO A 333 -4.80 -17.87 -5.67
C PRO A 333 -3.31 -17.96 -5.98
N GLN A 334 -2.93 -17.88 -7.26
CA GLN A 334 -1.52 -17.89 -7.64
C GLN A 334 -0.79 -16.61 -7.19
N ASN A 335 -1.43 -15.44 -7.33
CA ASN A 335 -0.88 -14.18 -6.82
C ASN A 335 -0.62 -14.24 -5.30
N TYR A 336 -1.53 -14.86 -4.54
CA TYR A 336 -1.34 -15.02 -3.09
C TYR A 336 -0.21 -16.00 -2.76
N LEU A 337 -0.17 -17.16 -3.41
CA LEU A 337 0.83 -18.19 -3.12
C LEU A 337 2.26 -17.74 -3.48
N GLU A 338 2.40 -16.97 -4.55
CA GLU A 338 3.71 -16.49 -5.02
C GLU A 338 4.18 -15.24 -4.28
N LEU A 339 3.28 -14.28 -4.05
CA LEU A 339 3.62 -12.93 -3.60
C LEU A 339 2.99 -12.52 -2.25
N GLY A 340 2.04 -13.30 -1.73
CA GLY A 340 1.27 -12.91 -0.54
C GLY A 340 0.20 -11.84 -0.82
N LEU A 341 -0.10 -11.53 -2.08
CA LEU A 341 -1.15 -10.59 -2.49
C LEU A 341 -2.52 -11.16 -2.14
N PHE A 342 -3.15 -10.63 -1.09
CA PHE A 342 -4.39 -11.21 -0.57
C PHE A 342 -5.55 -10.98 -1.52
N PRO A 343 -6.29 -12.06 -1.91
CA PRO A 343 -7.34 -11.97 -2.92
C PRO A 343 -8.47 -11.00 -2.54
N PRO A 344 -8.89 -10.09 -3.44
CA PRO A 344 -10.05 -9.23 -3.21
C PRO A 344 -11.38 -9.94 -3.45
N SER A 345 -11.37 -11.19 -3.93
CA SER A 345 -12.57 -11.98 -4.25
C SER A 345 -12.86 -13.01 -3.15
N PRO A 346 -13.96 -12.87 -2.39
CA PRO A 346 -14.30 -13.80 -1.30
C PRO A 346 -14.54 -15.25 -1.74
N SER A 347 -14.86 -15.48 -3.01
CA SER A 347 -15.10 -16.83 -3.57
C SER A 347 -13.86 -17.73 -3.52
N VAL A 348 -12.65 -17.13 -3.53
CA VAL A 348 -11.39 -17.91 -3.51
C VAL A 348 -10.92 -18.28 -2.10
N TYR A 349 -11.53 -17.74 -1.05
CA TYR A 349 -11.10 -18.01 0.34
C TYR A 349 -11.32 -19.46 0.79
N THR A 350 -12.09 -20.23 0.03
CA THR A 350 -12.30 -21.65 0.26
C THR A 350 -11.43 -22.53 -0.66
N ASP A 351 -10.52 -21.96 -1.43
CA ASP A 351 -9.60 -22.73 -2.27
C ASP A 351 -8.68 -23.58 -1.36
N PRO A 352 -8.66 -24.91 -1.56
CA PRO A 352 -7.84 -25.81 -0.73
C PRO A 352 -6.35 -25.46 -0.71
N ARG A 353 -5.82 -24.85 -1.80
CA ARG A 353 -4.42 -24.42 -1.88
C ARG A 353 -4.11 -23.32 -0.88
N LEU A 354 -5.09 -22.41 -0.64
CA LEU A 354 -4.95 -21.26 0.27
C LEU A 354 -5.22 -21.65 1.74
N LEU A 355 -5.96 -22.73 1.95
CA LEU A 355 -6.25 -23.29 3.28
C LEU A 355 -5.22 -24.34 3.73
N ALA A 356 -4.20 -24.60 2.91
CA ALA A 356 -3.14 -25.53 3.25
C ALA A 356 -2.36 -25.04 4.49
N PRO A 357 -1.98 -25.96 5.41
CA PRO A 357 -1.13 -25.63 6.53
C PRO A 357 0.19 -25.00 6.08
N GLU A 358 0.55 -23.86 6.68
CA GLU A 358 1.79 -23.15 6.35
C GLU A 358 2.91 -23.52 7.36
N PRO A 359 3.96 -24.24 6.95
CA PRO A 359 5.04 -24.67 7.86
C PRO A 359 5.73 -23.49 8.56
N PHE A 360 5.87 -22.34 7.87
CA PHE A 360 6.47 -21.15 8.45
C PHE A 360 5.68 -20.62 9.66
N PHE A 361 4.37 -20.71 9.59
CA PHE A 361 3.46 -20.37 10.69
C PHE A 361 3.08 -21.59 11.55
N GLY A 362 3.96 -22.58 11.61
CA GLY A 362 3.80 -23.77 12.47
C GLY A 362 2.60 -24.63 12.13
N GLY A 363 2.21 -24.67 10.87
CA GLY A 363 1.07 -25.43 10.38
C GLY A 363 -0.27 -24.68 10.47
N GLN A 364 -0.27 -23.40 10.83
CA GLN A 364 -1.49 -22.58 10.81
C GLN A 364 -1.89 -22.26 9.36
N ALA A 365 -3.18 -22.37 9.02
CA ALA A 365 -3.75 -21.86 7.79
C ALA A 365 -4.06 -20.36 7.96
N THR A 366 -3.10 -19.48 7.58
CA THR A 366 -3.23 -18.04 7.84
C THR A 366 -4.37 -17.38 7.06
N MET A 367 -4.78 -17.98 5.94
CA MET A 367 -5.95 -17.57 5.16
C MET A 367 -7.21 -17.42 6.02
N GLU A 368 -7.41 -18.30 7.02
CA GLU A 368 -8.59 -18.26 7.90
C GLU A 368 -8.67 -16.95 8.71
N VAL A 369 -7.52 -16.44 9.17
CA VAL A 369 -7.45 -15.17 9.90
C VAL A 369 -7.68 -14.00 8.98
N PHE A 370 -6.94 -13.95 7.86
CA PHE A 370 -7.02 -12.82 6.93
C PHE A 370 -8.36 -12.71 6.23
N SER A 371 -9.00 -13.85 5.89
CA SER A 371 -10.31 -13.85 5.25
C SER A 371 -11.43 -13.29 6.15
N LYS A 372 -11.37 -13.57 7.46
CA LYS A 372 -12.28 -12.95 8.44
C LYS A 372 -12.07 -11.44 8.46
N THR A 373 -10.81 -10.99 8.63
CA THR A 373 -10.47 -9.56 8.63
C THR A 373 -10.93 -8.87 7.35
N ALA A 374 -10.64 -9.43 6.18
CA ALA A 374 -11.00 -8.83 4.89
C ALA A 374 -12.52 -8.61 4.72
N ARG A 375 -13.34 -9.52 5.26
CA ARG A 375 -14.81 -9.40 5.25
C ARG A 375 -15.33 -8.36 6.24
N GLU A 376 -14.60 -8.12 7.36
CA GLU A 376 -14.99 -7.21 8.43
C GLU A 376 -14.51 -5.77 8.20
N VAL A 377 -13.58 -5.53 7.26
CA VAL A 377 -13.10 -4.18 6.91
C VAL A 377 -14.27 -3.31 6.48
N GLN A 378 -14.37 -2.14 7.08
CA GLN A 378 -15.40 -1.16 6.75
C GLN A 378 -15.01 -0.36 5.51
N SER A 379 -16.01 0.04 4.71
CA SER A 379 -15.80 0.98 3.61
C SER A 379 -15.52 2.36 4.18
N VAL A 380 -14.32 2.85 3.94
CA VAL A 380 -13.86 4.18 4.34
C VAL A 380 -13.69 5.03 3.08
N TYR A 381 -14.00 6.32 3.16
CA TYR A 381 -13.69 7.25 2.10
C TYR A 381 -12.18 7.51 2.04
N PHE A 382 -11.62 7.49 0.85
CA PHE A 382 -10.23 7.84 0.57
C PHE A 382 -10.18 9.20 -0.12
N SER A 383 -9.51 10.14 0.52
CA SER A 383 -9.25 11.47 -0.06
C SER A 383 -7.92 11.47 -0.80
N PRO A 384 -7.76 12.31 -1.85
CA PRO A 384 -6.47 12.55 -2.49
C PRO A 384 -5.36 13.00 -1.53
N TRP A 385 -5.73 13.52 -0.37
CA TRP A 385 -4.81 14.07 0.63
C TRP A 385 -4.41 13.07 1.73
N ASP A 386 -5.04 11.90 1.80
CA ASP A 386 -4.90 10.97 2.93
C ASP A 386 -3.45 10.55 3.17
N ILE A 387 -2.70 10.24 2.11
CA ILE A 387 -1.29 9.81 2.22
C ILE A 387 -0.43 10.95 2.75
N THR A 388 -0.50 12.14 2.15
CA THR A 388 0.31 13.29 2.57
C THR A 388 0.02 13.71 4.01
N ILE A 389 -1.25 13.62 4.43
CA ILE A 389 -1.64 13.90 5.82
C ILE A 389 -1.10 12.81 6.74
N SER A 390 -1.25 11.54 6.37
CA SER A 390 -0.73 10.40 7.13
C SER A 390 0.77 10.51 7.34
N ASP A 391 1.52 10.80 6.29
CA ASP A 391 2.97 10.99 6.35
C ASP A 391 3.36 12.12 7.30
N THR A 392 2.62 13.24 7.25
CA THR A 392 2.87 14.36 8.18
C THR A 392 2.77 13.95 9.65
N TYR A 393 1.76 13.13 10.01
CA TYR A 393 1.60 12.64 11.38
C TYR A 393 2.64 11.56 11.74
N THR A 394 2.92 10.65 10.82
CA THR A 394 3.88 9.55 11.08
C THR A 394 5.32 10.06 11.16
N ASP A 395 5.70 11.09 10.40
CA ASP A 395 6.97 11.76 10.50
C ASP A 395 7.11 12.49 11.86
N ALA A 396 6.04 13.14 12.32
CA ALA A 396 6.02 13.76 13.63
C ALA A 396 6.18 12.72 14.76
N LEU A 397 5.52 11.55 14.66
CA LEU A 397 5.71 10.43 15.59
C LEU A 397 7.16 9.90 15.56
N THR A 398 7.75 9.82 14.38
CA THR A 398 9.16 9.44 14.25
C THR A 398 10.07 10.40 14.99
N THR A 399 9.80 11.72 14.98
CA THR A 399 10.58 12.69 15.78
C THR A 399 10.36 12.54 17.28
N VAL A 400 9.17 12.14 17.73
CA VAL A 400 8.90 11.81 19.14
C VAL A 400 9.77 10.63 19.56
N GLU A 401 9.78 9.57 18.76
CA GLU A 401 10.46 8.32 19.09
C GLU A 401 11.99 8.41 18.97
N SER A 402 12.51 9.04 17.91
CA SER A 402 13.93 9.07 17.60
C SER A 402 14.66 10.28 18.19
N ALA A 403 14.01 11.44 18.31
CA ALA A 403 14.62 12.69 18.78
C ALA A 403 14.10 13.16 20.15
N GLY A 404 13.16 12.43 20.76
CA GLY A 404 12.60 12.77 22.05
C GLY A 404 11.77 14.08 22.05
N LYS A 405 11.21 14.46 20.89
CA LYS A 405 10.33 15.63 20.80
C LYS A 405 9.10 15.43 21.69
N ASP A 406 8.67 16.49 22.36
CA ASP A 406 7.46 16.44 23.16
C ASP A 406 6.24 16.02 22.29
N PRO A 407 5.46 14.99 22.68
CA PRO A 407 4.38 14.48 21.88
C PRO A 407 3.25 15.49 21.60
N GLU A 408 2.94 16.40 22.56
CA GLU A 408 1.91 17.42 22.36
C GLU A 408 2.42 18.51 21.41
N GLN A 409 3.68 18.89 21.52
CA GLN A 409 4.28 19.82 20.57
C GLN A 409 4.33 19.20 19.17
N ALA A 410 4.74 17.93 19.04
CA ALA A 410 4.79 17.22 17.76
C ALA A 410 3.40 17.12 17.10
N TRP A 411 2.36 16.82 17.89
CA TRP A 411 0.96 16.82 17.45
C TRP A 411 0.52 18.17 16.92
N ASN A 412 0.75 19.25 17.68
CA ASN A 412 0.35 20.60 17.29
C ASN A 412 1.08 21.07 16.02
N ASP A 413 2.37 20.77 15.91
CA ASP A 413 3.17 21.09 14.72
C ASP A 413 2.69 20.33 13.48
N ALA A 414 2.36 19.04 13.63
CA ALA A 414 1.80 18.22 12.56
C ALA A 414 0.44 18.76 12.10
N ARG A 415 -0.50 19.03 13.02
CA ARG A 415 -1.79 19.65 12.71
C ARG A 415 -1.63 20.96 11.95
N ALA A 416 -0.80 21.87 12.47
CA ALA A 416 -0.55 23.14 11.80
C ALA A 416 0.06 22.96 10.41
N SER A 417 0.86 21.92 10.19
CA SER A 417 1.43 21.59 8.87
C SER A 417 0.36 21.08 7.90
N VAL A 418 -0.52 20.19 8.35
CA VAL A 418 -1.67 19.71 7.60
C VAL A 418 -2.60 20.85 7.21
N GLU A 419 -3.00 21.70 8.15
CA GLU A 419 -3.86 22.85 7.88
C GLU A 419 -3.24 23.83 6.86
N ARG A 420 -1.93 24.11 6.98
CA ARG A 420 -1.22 24.95 5.98
C ARG A 420 -1.19 24.28 4.60
N LEU A 421 -0.99 22.97 4.53
CA LEU A 421 -1.04 22.21 3.27
C LEU A 421 -2.42 22.38 2.63
N LEU A 422 -3.49 22.06 3.36
CA LEU A 422 -4.85 22.07 2.85
C LEU A 422 -5.32 23.48 2.44
N ARG A 423 -4.90 24.55 3.17
CA ARG A 423 -5.13 25.94 2.76
C ARG A 423 -4.43 26.29 1.45
N ARG A 424 -3.17 25.87 1.26
CA ARG A 424 -2.44 26.11 0.00
C ARG A 424 -3.08 25.40 -1.19
N GLN A 425 -3.75 24.29 -0.94
CA GLN A 425 -4.46 23.50 -1.94
C GLN A 425 -5.92 23.95 -2.15
N GLY A 426 -6.37 24.99 -1.41
CA GLY A 426 -7.74 25.50 -1.52
C GLY A 426 -8.82 24.58 -0.92
N VAL A 427 -8.41 23.57 -0.15
CA VAL A 427 -9.32 22.62 0.54
C VAL A 427 -9.90 23.28 1.81
N LEU A 428 -9.09 24.08 2.49
CA LEU A 428 -9.52 24.90 3.62
C LEU A 428 -9.47 26.39 3.28
N SER A 429 -10.46 27.16 3.77
CA SER A 429 -10.53 28.63 3.65
C SER A 429 -9.54 29.36 4.56
#